data_103497b8a46b0f97ac4b686f163a53bd
#
_entry.id   103497b8a46b0f97ac4b686f163a53bd
#
_cell.length_a   1.000
_cell.length_b   1.000
_cell.length_c   1.000
_cell.angle_alpha   90.00
_cell.angle_beta   90.00
_cell.angle_gamma   90.00
#
_symmetry.space_group_name_H-M   'P 1'
#
loop_
_entity.id
_entity.type
_entity.pdbx_description
1 polymer ?
#
loop_
_entity_poly.entity_id
_entity_poly.type
_entity_poly.pdbx_seq_one_letter_code
_entity_poly.pdbx_strand_id
1 'polypeptide(L)'
;MIHMKWIIRSIKKILGIYEIEYEYWVNIKDIKIPVRHTETKIGKVKLTHKMKYWIRTGRFESPIILHKDFTLADGYSSIKIAHFKKIDKVPVYFVD
;
A
#
# COMPACT_ATOMS: atom_id res chain seq x y z
N MET A 1 15.64 -17.75 -13.23
CA MET A 1 14.76 -17.47 -14.35
C MET A 1 13.55 -16.67 -13.88
N ILE A 2 13.26 -15.60 -14.57
CA ILE A 2 12.23 -14.62 -14.20
C ILE A 2 10.85 -15.25 -14.15
N HIS A 3 10.54 -16.18 -15.07
CA HIS A 3 9.22 -16.79 -15.17
C HIS A 3 8.84 -17.67 -13.99
N MET A 4 9.78 -18.43 -13.44
CA MET A 4 9.49 -19.30 -12.29
C MET A 4 9.18 -18.52 -11.03
N LYS A 5 9.94 -17.45 -10.76
CA LYS A 5 9.67 -16.58 -9.60
C LYS A 5 8.28 -15.94 -9.68
N TRP A 6 7.89 -15.49 -10.86
CA TRP A 6 6.57 -14.89 -11.07
C TRP A 6 5.44 -15.91 -10.84
N ILE A 7 5.58 -17.11 -11.35
CA ILE A 7 4.58 -18.18 -11.19
C ILE A 7 4.44 -18.56 -9.72
N ILE A 8 5.56 -18.77 -9.02
CA ILE A 8 5.55 -19.12 -7.59
C ILE A 8 4.89 -18.03 -6.77
N ARG A 9 5.20 -16.77 -7.05
CA ARG A 9 4.59 -15.62 -6.35
C ARG A 9 3.09 -15.54 -6.59
N SER A 10 2.65 -15.80 -7.82
CA SER A 10 1.23 -15.80 -8.17
C SER A 10 0.48 -16.91 -7.44
N ILE A 11 1.06 -18.10 -7.34
CA ILE A 11 0.49 -19.21 -6.60
C ILE A 11 0.39 -18.89 -5.11
N LYS A 12 1.44 -18.32 -4.51
CA LYS A 12 1.42 -17.90 -3.12
C LYS A 12 0.36 -16.85 -2.85
N LYS A 13 0.18 -15.92 -3.77
CA LYS A 13 -0.87 -14.88 -3.65
C LYS A 13 -2.26 -15.51 -3.63
N ILE A 14 -2.52 -16.49 -4.51
CA ILE A 14 -3.79 -17.21 -4.55
C ILE A 14 -4.05 -17.94 -3.23
N LEU A 15 -3.02 -18.48 -2.62
CA LEU A 15 -3.10 -19.21 -1.35
C LEU A 15 -3.09 -18.29 -0.13
N GLY A 16 -3.01 -16.95 -0.33
CA GLY A 16 -2.93 -15.99 0.76
C GLY A 16 -1.54 -15.92 1.40
N ILE A 17 -0.52 -16.42 0.73
CA ILE A 17 0.86 -16.39 1.20
C ILE A 17 1.60 -15.27 0.46
N TYR A 18 2.01 -14.24 1.21
CA TYR A 18 2.70 -13.09 0.63
C TYR A 18 4.16 -13.06 1.06
N GLU A 19 5.04 -12.79 0.10
CA GLU A 19 6.47 -12.67 0.39
C GLU A 19 6.79 -11.27 0.90
N ILE A 20 7.62 -11.20 1.94
CA ILE A 20 8.15 -9.93 2.46
C ILE A 20 9.11 -9.36 1.42
N GLU A 21 9.18 -8.03 1.31
CA GLU A 21 10.07 -7.27 0.40
C GLU A 21 9.62 -7.23 -1.05
N TYR A 22 8.52 -7.90 -1.42
CA TYR A 22 7.95 -7.78 -2.75
C TYR A 22 6.76 -6.84 -2.75
N GLU A 23 6.64 -6.05 -3.83
CA GLU A 23 5.51 -5.16 -4.04
C GLU A 23 4.35 -5.94 -4.66
N TYR A 24 3.18 -5.80 -4.05
CA TYR A 24 1.94 -6.35 -4.57
C TYR A 24 0.95 -5.23 -4.84
N TRP A 25 0.14 -5.36 -5.88
CA TRP A 25 -0.93 -4.43 -6.16
C TRP A 25 -2.24 -5.01 -5.63
N VAL A 26 -2.87 -4.28 -4.71
CA VAL A 26 -4.10 -4.72 -4.06
C VAL A 26 -5.18 -3.66 -4.20
N ASN A 27 -6.44 -4.09 -4.10
CA ASN A 27 -7.56 -3.17 -4.11
C ASN A 27 -7.59 -2.40 -2.79
N ILE A 28 -7.68 -1.07 -2.86
CA ILE A 28 -7.64 -0.22 -1.67
C ILE A 28 -8.78 -0.54 -0.69
N LYS A 29 -9.94 -0.92 -1.21
CA LYS A 29 -11.09 -1.28 -0.36
C LYS A 29 -10.93 -2.58 0.41
N ASP A 30 -9.95 -3.41 0.05
CA ASP A 30 -9.65 -4.65 0.77
C ASP A 30 -8.72 -4.40 1.98
N ILE A 31 -8.16 -3.20 2.08
CA ILE A 31 -7.26 -2.83 3.18
C ILE A 31 -8.09 -2.47 4.40
N LYS A 32 -7.80 -3.13 5.52
CA LYS A 32 -8.43 -2.85 6.81
C LYS A 32 -7.65 -1.75 7.52
N ILE A 33 -8.33 -0.65 7.83
CA ILE A 33 -7.67 0.51 8.44
C ILE A 33 -8.05 0.60 9.92
N PRO A 34 -7.11 0.32 10.84
CA PRO A 34 -7.38 0.50 12.27
C PRO A 34 -7.72 1.94 12.63
N VAL A 35 -8.58 2.12 13.62
CA VAL A 35 -9.06 3.44 14.06
C VAL A 35 -7.89 4.37 14.43
N ARG A 36 -6.81 3.84 15.00
CA ARG A 36 -5.62 4.64 15.35
C ARG A 36 -5.08 5.46 14.19
N HIS A 37 -5.19 4.95 12.95
CA HIS A 37 -4.75 5.68 11.77
C HIS A 37 -5.72 6.80 11.40
N THR A 38 -7.02 6.54 11.51
CA THR A 38 -8.04 7.52 11.15
C THR A 38 -8.08 8.70 12.12
N GLU A 39 -7.62 8.51 13.35
CA GLU A 39 -7.53 9.55 14.37
C GLU A 39 -6.25 10.38 14.26
N THR A 40 -5.27 9.92 13.48
CA THR A 40 -4.03 10.65 13.27
C THR A 40 -4.23 11.78 12.27
N LYS A 41 -3.97 13.01 12.73
CA LYS A 41 -4.03 14.18 11.84
C LYS A 41 -2.72 14.32 11.08
N ILE A 42 -2.81 14.33 9.76
CA ILE A 42 -1.66 14.61 8.91
C ILE A 42 -1.67 16.12 8.61
N GLY A 43 -0.55 16.80 8.89
CA GLY A 43 -0.42 18.22 8.62
C GLY A 43 -0.58 18.53 7.12
N LYS A 44 -1.24 19.65 6.81
CA LYS A 44 -1.51 20.05 5.42
C LYS A 44 -0.23 20.19 4.60
N VAL A 45 0.83 20.76 5.18
CA VAL A 45 2.12 20.94 4.49
C VAL A 45 2.73 19.60 4.13
N LYS A 46 2.74 18.67 5.09
CA LYS A 46 3.29 17.33 4.89
C LYS A 46 2.50 16.55 3.82
N LEU A 47 1.17 16.62 3.90
CA LEU A 47 0.31 15.94 2.93
C LEU A 47 0.49 16.54 1.52
N THR A 48 0.61 17.86 1.42
CA THR A 48 0.85 18.53 0.15
C THR A 48 2.18 18.10 -0.48
N HIS A 49 3.25 17.99 0.31
CA HIS A 49 4.53 17.49 -0.17
C HIS A 49 4.43 16.07 -0.72
N LYS A 50 3.75 15.20 -0.02
CA LYS A 50 3.55 13.81 -0.43
C LYS A 50 2.68 13.71 -1.69
N MET A 51 1.68 14.57 -1.81
CA MET A 51 0.83 14.64 -3.00
C MET A 51 1.65 15.10 -4.22
N LYS A 52 2.47 16.13 -4.07
CA LYS A 52 3.35 16.62 -5.14
C LYS A 52 4.34 15.56 -5.58
N TYR A 53 4.87 14.80 -4.62
CA TYR A 53 5.76 13.69 -4.91
C TYR A 53 5.06 12.64 -5.78
N TRP A 54 3.83 12.26 -5.42
CA TRP A 54 3.04 11.31 -6.19
C TRP A 54 2.75 11.83 -7.60
N ILE A 55 2.35 13.10 -7.74
CA ILE A 55 2.08 13.70 -9.05
C ILE A 55 3.33 13.68 -9.93
N ARG A 56 4.49 13.96 -9.36
CA ARG A 56 5.75 14.02 -10.10
C ARG A 56 6.29 12.64 -10.49
N THR A 57 6.16 11.65 -9.62
CA THR A 57 6.82 10.35 -9.78
C THR A 57 5.88 9.21 -10.12
N GLY A 58 4.58 9.36 -9.86
CA GLY A 58 3.61 8.28 -9.97
C GLY A 58 3.72 7.24 -8.85
N ARG A 59 4.52 7.51 -7.82
CA ARG A 59 4.73 6.60 -6.70
C ARG A 59 4.44 7.33 -5.39
N PHE A 60 4.06 6.55 -4.35
CA PHE A 60 3.89 7.12 -3.01
C PHE A 60 5.24 7.28 -2.32
N GLU A 61 5.44 8.43 -1.69
CA GLU A 61 6.63 8.68 -0.88
C GLU A 61 6.69 7.75 0.32
N SER A 62 5.55 7.55 0.99
CA SER A 62 5.45 6.63 2.12
C SER A 62 4.90 5.30 1.64
N PRO A 63 5.65 4.21 1.76
CA PRO A 63 5.16 2.89 1.37
C PRO A 63 3.93 2.49 2.19
N ILE A 64 2.99 1.84 1.53
CA ILE A 64 1.84 1.23 2.21
C ILE A 64 2.28 -0.15 2.67
N ILE A 65 2.24 -0.36 3.99
CA ILE A 65 2.69 -1.61 4.60
C ILE A 65 1.50 -2.27 5.28
N LEU A 66 1.27 -3.52 4.93
CA LEU A 66 0.14 -4.31 5.44
C LEU A 66 0.65 -5.52 6.22
N HIS A 67 -0.12 -5.92 7.22
CA HIS A 67 -0.04 -7.28 7.76
C HIS A 67 -0.66 -8.25 6.77
N LYS A 68 -0.35 -9.55 6.91
CA LYS A 68 -0.84 -10.57 5.97
C LYS A 68 -2.35 -10.71 5.94
N ASP A 69 -3.05 -10.25 6.97
CA ASP A 69 -4.51 -10.20 7.01
C ASP A 69 -5.10 -8.93 6.36
N PHE A 70 -4.28 -8.14 5.68
CA PHE A 70 -4.62 -6.87 5.05
C PHE A 70 -4.88 -5.72 6.02
N THR A 71 -4.48 -5.85 7.28
CA THR A 71 -4.54 -4.74 8.22
C THR A 71 -3.39 -3.77 7.96
N LEU A 72 -3.71 -2.48 7.86
CA LEU A 72 -2.71 -1.44 7.61
C LEU A 72 -1.76 -1.32 8.80
N ALA A 73 -0.46 -1.48 8.53
CA ALA A 73 0.59 -1.27 9.53
C ALA A 73 1.16 0.15 9.44
N ASP A 74 1.36 0.65 8.22
CA ASP A 74 1.94 1.99 7.99
C ASP A 74 1.54 2.49 6.61
N GLY A 75 1.70 3.80 6.38
CA GLY A 75 1.45 4.41 5.08
C GLY A 75 0.05 5.02 4.93
N TYR A 76 -0.58 5.42 6.02
CA TYR A 76 -1.92 6.00 5.98
C TYR A 76 -1.99 7.26 5.11
N SER A 77 -0.93 8.08 5.08
CA SER A 77 -0.89 9.27 4.22
C SER A 77 -1.04 8.92 2.75
N SER A 78 -0.44 7.81 2.33
CA SER A 78 -0.57 7.31 0.95
C SER A 78 -1.98 6.82 0.67
N ILE A 79 -2.63 6.17 1.63
CA ILE A 79 -4.04 5.78 1.54
C ILE A 79 -4.92 7.03 1.33
N LYS A 80 -4.67 8.11 2.07
CA LYS A 80 -5.42 9.36 1.90
C LYS A 80 -5.23 9.95 0.51
N ILE A 81 -4.00 9.94 -0.02
CA ILE A 81 -3.71 10.41 -1.37
C ILE A 81 -4.47 9.56 -2.41
N ALA A 82 -4.44 8.25 -2.24
CA ALA A 82 -5.15 7.34 -3.13
C ALA A 82 -6.66 7.60 -3.14
N HIS A 83 -7.26 7.79 -1.98
CA HIS A 83 -8.68 8.16 -1.87
C HIS A 83 -8.97 9.48 -2.57
N PHE A 84 -8.14 10.49 -2.31
CA PHE A 84 -8.30 11.82 -2.90
C PHE A 84 -8.20 11.76 -4.43
N LYS A 85 -7.30 10.95 -4.97
CA LYS A 85 -7.08 10.80 -6.41
C LYS A 85 -7.95 9.71 -7.03
N LYS A 86 -8.83 9.06 -6.26
CA LYS A 86 -9.73 8.01 -6.71
C LYS A 86 -9.00 6.84 -7.36
N ILE A 87 -7.90 6.43 -6.73
CA ILE A 87 -7.11 5.30 -7.17
C ILE A 87 -7.66 4.02 -6.54
N ASP A 88 -7.98 3.02 -7.34
CA ASP A 88 -8.59 1.77 -6.86
C ASP A 88 -7.56 0.74 -6.41
N LYS A 89 -6.42 0.67 -7.08
CA LYS A 89 -5.36 -0.27 -6.76
C LYS A 89 -4.10 0.45 -6.35
N VAL A 90 -3.47 -0.05 -5.29
CA VAL A 90 -2.28 0.56 -4.72
C VAL A 90 -1.18 -0.48 -4.52
N PRO A 91 0.10 -0.07 -4.68
CA PRO A 91 1.21 -0.95 -4.37
C PRO A 91 1.42 -1.04 -2.87
N VAL A 92 1.60 -2.25 -2.37
CA VAL A 92 1.80 -2.51 -0.95
C VAL A 92 2.93 -3.49 -0.72
N TYR A 93 3.49 -3.46 0.48
CA TYR A 93 4.44 -4.44 0.97
C TYR A 93 3.83 -5.12 2.19
N PHE A 94 4.08 -6.41 2.34
CA PHE A 94 3.60 -7.17 3.50
C PHE A 94 4.71 -7.34 4.51
N VAL A 95 4.35 -7.29 5.80
CA VAL A 95 5.22 -7.62 6.93
C VAL A 95 4.56 -8.74 7.72
N ASP A 96 5.39 -9.63 8.25
CA ASP A 96 5.01 -10.82 9.05
C ASP A 96 3.94 -11.73 8.44
#